data_d4f3867fd2f390592d6b96e82c88fe23
#
_entry.id   d4f3867fd2f390592d6b96e82c88fe23
#
_cell.length_a   1.000
_cell.length_b   1.000
_cell.length_c   1.000
_cell.angle_alpha   90.00
_cell.angle_beta   90.00
_cell.angle_gamma   90.00
#
_symmetry.space_group_name_H-M   'P 1'
#
loop_
_entity.id
_entity.type
_entity.pdbx_description
1 polymer ?
#
loop_
_entity_poly.entity_id
_entity_poly.type
_entity_poly.pdbx_seq_one_letter_code
_entity_poly.pdbx_strand_id
1 'polypeptide(L)'
;MDKNHTTFENFQLLQEHLIPSSSNLLFYENAFSKIQLIQEITSKQNLPVLYIDLDLLFSGYVKSELLTIPNVTLFSTLNSKINEILPKIFTKISTEPHLVIFDSINGLYNTLSNDADSGRTVNAILMLLARNIIFSNSILIISALGTKKENDWILPNGRQILENENMKKFVISERSKISIEK
;
A
#
# COMPACT_ATOMS: atom_id res chain seq x y z
N MET A 1 20.40 17.22 -16.04
CA MET A 1 19.82 15.86 -15.98
C MET A 1 18.31 16.03 -15.95
N ASP A 2 17.66 15.81 -17.08
CA ASP A 2 16.21 15.87 -17.17
C ASP A 2 15.62 14.80 -16.27
N LYS A 3 14.87 15.23 -15.25
CA LYS A 3 14.04 14.33 -14.47
C LYS A 3 12.92 13.86 -15.40
N ASN A 4 13.09 12.71 -16.03
CA ASN A 4 12.02 12.03 -16.71
C ASN A 4 10.95 11.69 -15.66
N HIS A 5 10.00 12.60 -15.47
CA HIS A 5 8.78 12.30 -14.74
C HIS A 5 8.02 11.30 -15.60
N THR A 6 8.08 10.04 -15.21
CA THR A 6 7.21 9.01 -15.79
C THR A 6 5.79 9.40 -15.39
N THR A 7 5.05 10.00 -16.31
CA THR A 7 3.63 10.30 -16.08
C THR A 7 2.87 8.99 -16.22
N PHE A 8 2.21 8.54 -15.16
CA PHE A 8 1.38 7.34 -15.21
C PHE A 8 0.14 7.61 -16.08
N GLU A 9 -0.05 6.75 -17.07
CA GLU A 9 -1.28 6.76 -17.86
C GLU A 9 -2.46 6.42 -16.94
N ASN A 10 -3.52 7.23 -17.00
CA ASN A 10 -4.72 7.12 -16.16
C ASN A 10 -4.49 7.38 -14.65
N PHE A 11 -3.49 8.17 -14.27
CA PHE A 11 -3.28 8.54 -12.86
C PHE A 11 -4.51 9.23 -12.25
N GLN A 12 -5.22 10.04 -13.04
CA GLN A 12 -6.45 10.71 -12.61
C GLN A 12 -7.52 9.71 -12.15
N LEU A 13 -7.62 8.57 -12.82
CA LEU A 13 -8.54 7.49 -12.44
C LEU A 13 -8.28 6.98 -11.02
N LEU A 14 -7.02 6.84 -10.62
CA LEU A 14 -6.67 6.47 -9.25
C LEU A 14 -7.00 7.60 -8.27
N GLN A 15 -6.68 8.85 -8.62
CA GLN A 15 -6.95 10.01 -7.75
C GLN A 15 -8.42 10.16 -7.38
N GLU A 16 -9.34 9.90 -8.32
CA GLU A 16 -10.79 9.96 -8.11
C GLU A 16 -11.28 8.97 -7.03
N HIS A 17 -10.49 7.95 -6.73
CA HIS A 17 -10.81 6.92 -5.73
C HIS A 17 -10.02 7.06 -4.43
N LEU A 18 -9.01 7.93 -4.41
CA LEU A 18 -8.27 8.27 -3.18
C LEU A 18 -9.02 9.35 -2.39
N ILE A 19 -10.21 8.98 -1.94
CA ILE A 19 -11.12 9.84 -1.17
C ILE A 19 -11.17 9.43 0.30
N PRO A 20 -11.57 10.30 1.21
CA PRO A 20 -11.73 9.97 2.64
C PRO A 20 -12.53 8.68 2.85
N SER A 21 -12.12 7.89 3.83
CA SER A 21 -12.72 6.59 4.19
C SER A 21 -12.58 5.50 3.13
N SER A 22 -11.73 5.69 2.10
CA SER A 22 -11.52 4.69 1.05
C SER A 22 -10.41 3.71 1.39
N SER A 23 -10.58 2.47 0.93
CA SER A 23 -9.55 1.43 0.94
C SER A 23 -9.29 0.96 -0.49
N ASN A 24 -8.03 0.96 -0.89
CA ASN A 24 -7.61 0.69 -2.26
C ASN A 24 -6.52 -0.39 -2.26
N LEU A 25 -6.72 -1.44 -3.06
CA LEU A 25 -5.76 -2.51 -3.28
C LEU A 25 -5.03 -2.25 -4.58
N LEU A 26 -3.71 -2.14 -4.53
CA LEU A 26 -2.86 -1.81 -5.65
C LEU A 26 -1.99 -3.01 -6.01
N PHE A 27 -2.36 -3.74 -7.05
CA PHE A 27 -1.51 -4.77 -7.63
C PHE A 27 -0.43 -4.16 -8.50
N TYR A 28 0.78 -4.72 -8.41
CA TYR A 28 1.91 -4.35 -9.25
C TYR A 28 2.71 -5.58 -9.66
N GLU A 29 3.31 -5.53 -10.83
CA GLU A 29 4.26 -6.54 -11.34
C GLU A 29 5.71 -6.11 -11.10
N ASN A 30 5.95 -4.80 -11.16
CA ASN A 30 7.28 -4.21 -11.03
C ASN A 30 7.36 -3.29 -9.81
N ALA A 31 8.28 -3.60 -8.91
CA ALA A 31 8.49 -2.86 -7.68
C ALA A 31 8.94 -1.40 -7.93
N PHE A 32 9.69 -1.15 -8.99
CA PHE A 32 10.12 0.21 -9.34
C PHE A 32 8.93 1.08 -9.77
N SER A 33 8.04 0.56 -10.62
CA SER A 33 6.79 1.27 -11.01
C SER A 33 5.91 1.55 -9.80
N LYS A 34 5.82 0.60 -8.84
CA LYS A 34 5.11 0.82 -7.57
C LYS A 34 5.69 2.02 -6.81
N ILE A 35 7.01 2.06 -6.61
CA ILE A 35 7.67 3.15 -5.87
C ILE A 35 7.45 4.50 -6.54
N GLN A 36 7.57 4.57 -7.86
CA GLN A 36 7.31 5.80 -8.62
C GLN A 36 5.86 6.27 -8.46
N LEU A 37 4.88 5.34 -8.54
CA LEU A 37 3.47 5.69 -8.34
C LEU A 37 3.21 6.19 -6.92
N ILE A 38 3.76 5.54 -5.91
CA ILE A 38 3.63 5.97 -4.51
C ILE A 38 4.22 7.37 -4.32
N GLN A 39 5.38 7.65 -4.92
CA GLN A 39 5.98 8.98 -4.90
C GLN A 39 5.06 10.02 -5.55
N GLU A 40 4.45 9.70 -6.67
CA GLU A 40 3.51 10.59 -7.35
C GLU A 40 2.24 10.83 -6.50
N ILE A 41 1.66 9.78 -5.90
CA ILE A 41 0.51 9.88 -5.02
C ILE A 41 0.84 10.80 -3.84
N THR A 42 1.93 10.53 -3.13
CA THR A 42 2.29 11.28 -1.92
C THR A 42 2.63 12.74 -2.21
N SER A 43 3.15 13.05 -3.40
CA SER A 43 3.43 14.42 -3.81
C SER A 43 2.18 15.26 -4.11
N LYS A 44 1.05 14.60 -4.41
CA LYS A 44 -0.22 15.25 -4.77
C LYS A 44 -1.27 15.23 -3.65
N GLN A 45 -1.01 14.50 -2.56
CA GLN A 45 -1.89 14.45 -1.40
C GLN A 45 -1.47 15.47 -0.36
N ASN A 46 -2.47 16.13 0.24
CA ASN A 46 -2.24 17.10 1.32
C ASN A 46 -2.28 16.45 2.72
N LEU A 47 -2.62 15.16 2.80
CA LEU A 47 -2.67 14.44 4.07
C LEU A 47 -1.27 14.03 4.53
N PRO A 48 -1.00 14.02 5.84
CA PRO A 48 0.21 13.39 6.37
C PRO A 48 0.21 11.90 6.02
N VAL A 49 1.37 11.36 5.68
CA VAL A 49 1.53 9.99 5.19
C VAL A 49 2.09 9.08 6.27
N LEU A 50 1.41 7.97 6.53
CA LEU A 50 1.92 6.87 7.35
C LEU A 50 2.30 5.72 6.42
N TYR A 51 3.57 5.45 6.28
CA TYR A 51 4.09 4.40 5.39
C TYR A 51 4.55 3.19 6.21
N ILE A 52 3.94 2.04 5.98
CA ILE A 52 4.28 0.76 6.62
C ILE A 52 5.06 -0.05 5.59
N ASP A 53 6.38 -0.06 5.72
CA ASP A 53 7.30 -0.75 4.79
C ASP A 53 7.65 -2.15 5.33
N LEU A 54 6.99 -3.16 4.79
CA LEU A 54 7.18 -4.56 5.16
C LEU A 54 8.18 -5.29 4.24
N ASP A 55 8.38 -4.76 3.03
CA ASP A 55 9.33 -5.29 2.05
C ASP A 55 10.74 -4.68 2.20
N LEU A 56 10.87 -3.64 3.01
CA LEU A 56 12.11 -2.86 3.24
C LEU A 56 12.66 -2.15 2.00
N LEU A 57 11.93 -2.18 0.90
CA LEU A 57 12.34 -1.59 -0.36
C LEU A 57 12.30 -0.05 -0.30
N PHE A 58 11.20 0.49 0.19
CA PHE A 58 11.02 1.93 0.33
C PHE A 58 12.04 2.52 1.32
N SER A 59 12.23 1.86 2.46
CA SER A 59 13.23 2.24 3.46
C SER A 59 14.64 2.24 2.88
N GLY A 60 14.95 1.30 1.97
CA GLY A 60 16.22 1.24 1.26
C GLY A 60 16.45 2.46 0.37
N TYR A 61 15.46 2.86 -0.42
CA TYR A 61 15.54 4.05 -1.27
C TYR A 61 15.69 5.35 -0.47
N VAL A 62 14.96 5.47 0.64
CA VAL A 62 15.07 6.64 1.54
C VAL A 62 16.45 6.72 2.18
N LYS A 63 16.98 5.59 2.70
CA LYS A 63 18.31 5.53 3.30
C LYS A 63 19.44 5.85 2.33
N SER A 64 19.31 5.45 1.08
CA SER A 64 20.29 5.74 0.02
C SER A 64 20.12 7.12 -0.60
N GLU A 65 19.24 7.97 -0.06
CA GLU A 65 18.94 9.32 -0.57
C GLU A 65 18.44 9.35 -2.03
N LEU A 66 18.04 8.19 -2.56
CA LEU A 66 17.47 8.08 -3.90
C LEU A 66 16.01 8.55 -3.96
N LEU A 67 15.34 8.62 -2.80
CA LEU A 67 13.97 9.04 -2.67
C LEU A 67 13.81 10.00 -1.48
N THR A 68 13.21 11.15 -1.73
CA THR A 68 12.81 12.09 -0.68
C THR A 68 11.31 12.33 -0.79
N ILE A 69 10.56 12.03 0.27
CA ILE A 69 9.13 12.28 0.34
C ILE A 69 8.86 13.14 1.57
N PRO A 70 8.30 14.33 1.39
CA PRO A 70 7.92 15.19 2.52
C PRO A 70 6.72 14.61 3.27
N ASN A 71 6.62 14.91 4.56
CA ASN A 71 5.47 14.55 5.42
C ASN A 71 5.20 13.05 5.57
N VAL A 72 6.21 12.20 5.43
CA VAL A 72 6.09 10.75 5.62
C VAL A 72 6.62 10.34 6.99
N THR A 73 5.78 9.67 7.77
CA THR A 73 6.21 8.89 8.94
C THR A 73 6.39 7.43 8.51
N LEU A 74 7.64 6.97 8.51
CA LEU A 74 8.00 5.63 8.06
C LEU A 74 8.00 4.64 9.22
N PHE A 75 7.29 3.52 9.07
CA PHE A 75 7.31 2.35 9.95
C PHE A 75 7.89 1.17 9.18
N SER A 76 8.89 0.52 9.74
CA SER A 76 9.58 -0.58 9.08
C SER A 76 9.74 -1.75 10.03
N THR A 77 9.67 -2.97 9.49
CA THR A 77 9.86 -4.22 10.26
C THR A 77 11.32 -4.47 10.64
N LEU A 78 12.27 -3.65 10.19
CA LEU A 78 13.65 -3.69 10.67
C LEU A 78 13.78 -3.44 12.17
N ASN A 79 12.95 -2.55 12.71
CA ASN A 79 13.09 -2.04 14.07
C ASN A 79 11.89 -2.36 14.98
N SER A 80 10.80 -2.90 14.43
CA SER A 80 9.56 -3.16 15.18
C SER A 80 8.76 -4.26 14.54
N LYS A 81 8.12 -5.09 15.36
CA LYS A 81 7.19 -6.10 14.87
C LYS A 81 5.86 -5.46 14.44
N ILE A 82 5.10 -6.13 13.58
CA ILE A 82 3.82 -5.61 13.09
C ILE A 82 2.81 -5.31 14.21
N ASN A 83 2.80 -6.11 15.27
CA ASN A 83 1.97 -5.90 16.44
C ASN A 83 2.34 -4.67 17.28
N GLU A 84 3.55 -4.12 17.11
CA GLU A 84 4.00 -2.87 17.72
C GLU A 84 3.74 -1.67 16.81
N ILE A 85 3.71 -1.91 15.50
CA ILE A 85 3.47 -0.87 14.48
C ILE A 85 1.99 -0.50 14.45
N LEU A 86 1.09 -1.49 14.39
CA LEU A 86 -0.34 -1.27 14.24
C LEU A 86 -0.97 -0.34 15.32
N PRO A 87 -0.69 -0.51 16.62
CA PRO A 87 -1.20 0.41 17.63
C PRO A 87 -0.76 1.86 17.42
N LYS A 88 0.48 2.08 16.97
CA LYS A 88 1.00 3.41 16.67
C LYS A 88 0.26 4.06 15.50
N ILE A 89 -0.04 3.26 14.46
CA ILE A 89 -0.83 3.71 13.31
C ILE A 89 -2.24 4.12 13.78
N PHE A 90 -2.92 3.23 14.53
CA PHE A 90 -4.28 3.50 15.03
C PHE A 90 -4.34 4.73 15.91
N THR A 91 -3.37 4.94 16.78
CA THR A 91 -3.26 6.17 17.58
C THR A 91 -3.15 7.40 16.69
N LYS A 92 -2.30 7.38 15.66
CA LYS A 92 -2.13 8.53 14.77
C LYS A 92 -3.40 8.84 13.96
N ILE A 93 -3.99 7.86 13.31
CA ILE A 93 -5.21 8.08 12.50
C ILE A 93 -6.44 8.45 13.36
N SER A 94 -6.44 8.13 14.66
CA SER A 94 -7.53 8.56 15.55
C SER A 94 -7.48 10.03 15.90
N THR A 95 -6.35 10.72 15.69
CA THR A 95 -6.19 12.13 15.99
C THR A 95 -6.49 13.03 14.80
N GLU A 96 -6.13 12.58 13.60
CA GLU A 96 -6.35 13.30 12.35
C GLU A 96 -6.34 12.37 11.14
N PRO A 97 -7.00 12.72 10.02
CA PRO A 97 -6.96 11.92 8.80
C PRO A 97 -5.55 11.81 8.21
N HIS A 98 -5.21 10.62 7.72
CA HIS A 98 -3.92 10.31 7.11
C HIS A 98 -4.11 9.55 5.78
N LEU A 99 -3.10 9.63 4.91
CA LEU A 99 -2.88 8.65 3.87
C LEU A 99 -2.03 7.50 4.47
N VAL A 100 -2.63 6.33 4.63
CA VAL A 100 -1.95 5.13 5.12
C VAL A 100 -1.55 4.25 3.95
N ILE A 101 -0.27 3.97 3.81
CA ILE A 101 0.27 3.08 2.78
C ILE A 101 0.80 1.83 3.46
N PHE A 102 0.19 0.68 3.13
CA PHE A 102 0.57 -0.63 3.62
C PHE A 102 1.32 -1.39 2.53
N ASP A 103 2.65 -1.44 2.63
CA ASP A 103 3.53 -1.94 1.58
C ASP A 103 4.46 -3.05 2.09
N SER A 104 4.19 -4.30 1.82
CA SER A 104 3.12 -4.89 1.02
C SER A 104 2.47 -6.07 1.76
N ILE A 105 1.37 -6.57 1.21
CA ILE A 105 0.76 -7.83 1.69
C ILE A 105 1.77 -8.98 1.61
N ASN A 106 2.57 -9.04 0.55
CA ASN A 106 3.58 -10.08 0.37
C ASN A 106 4.63 -10.03 1.49
N GLY A 107 5.06 -8.83 1.87
CA GLY A 107 5.96 -8.61 3.01
C GLY A 107 5.33 -9.05 4.33
N LEU A 108 4.03 -8.77 4.53
CA LEU A 108 3.31 -9.26 5.72
C LEU A 108 3.27 -10.77 5.77
N TYR A 109 2.92 -11.46 4.68
CA TYR A 109 2.95 -12.92 4.61
C TYR A 109 4.35 -13.48 4.89
N ASN A 110 5.40 -12.84 4.40
CA ASN A 110 6.76 -13.26 4.66
C ASN A 110 7.14 -13.10 6.14
N THR A 111 6.69 -12.02 6.78
CA THR A 111 6.90 -11.77 8.22
C THR A 111 6.20 -12.82 9.08
N LEU A 112 5.06 -13.34 8.62
CA LEU A 112 4.24 -14.35 9.30
C LEU A 112 4.46 -15.77 8.75
N SER A 113 5.53 -16.02 8.00
CA SER A 113 5.75 -17.30 7.29
C SER A 113 5.82 -18.52 8.19
N ASN A 114 6.17 -18.36 9.46
CA ASN A 114 6.23 -19.44 10.47
C ASN A 114 4.89 -19.66 11.19
N ASP A 115 3.86 -18.85 10.92
CA ASP A 115 2.55 -18.96 11.51
C ASP A 115 1.65 -19.85 10.64
N ALA A 116 1.15 -20.96 11.20
CA ALA A 116 0.25 -21.87 10.52
C ALA A 116 -1.06 -21.18 10.06
N ASP A 117 -1.48 -20.13 10.77
CA ASP A 117 -2.67 -19.34 10.49
C ASP A 117 -2.36 -18.00 9.78
N SER A 118 -1.20 -17.89 9.14
CA SER A 118 -0.73 -16.63 8.52
C SER A 118 -1.78 -15.98 7.62
N GLY A 119 -2.51 -16.74 6.81
CA GLY A 119 -3.57 -16.21 5.96
C GLY A 119 -4.72 -15.57 6.74
N ARG A 120 -5.12 -16.19 7.85
CA ARG A 120 -6.18 -15.68 8.74
C ARG A 120 -5.69 -14.39 9.43
N THR A 121 -4.46 -14.40 9.92
CA THR A 121 -3.83 -13.25 10.60
C THR A 121 -3.68 -12.07 9.64
N VAL A 122 -3.21 -12.30 8.41
CA VAL A 122 -3.11 -11.26 7.36
C VAL A 122 -4.48 -10.62 7.11
N ASN A 123 -5.50 -11.42 6.85
CA ASN A 123 -6.84 -10.91 6.57
C ASN A 123 -7.44 -10.15 7.77
N ALA A 124 -7.22 -10.62 9.00
CA ALA A 124 -7.66 -9.92 10.19
C ALA A 124 -7.00 -8.53 10.33
N ILE A 125 -5.69 -8.42 10.05
CA ILE A 125 -4.96 -7.14 10.05
C ILE A 125 -5.53 -6.18 8.99
N LEU A 126 -5.75 -6.67 7.75
CA LEU A 126 -6.28 -5.84 6.67
C LEU A 126 -7.70 -5.34 6.95
N MET A 127 -8.57 -6.21 7.49
CA MET A 127 -9.92 -5.83 7.90
C MET A 127 -9.91 -4.80 9.03
N LEU A 128 -9.03 -4.97 10.02
CA LEU A 128 -8.89 -4.04 11.13
C LEU A 128 -8.40 -2.67 10.64
N LEU A 129 -7.42 -2.63 9.74
CA LEU A 129 -6.96 -1.40 9.09
C LEU A 129 -8.11 -0.73 8.33
N ALA A 130 -8.75 -1.44 7.42
CA ALA A 130 -9.84 -0.90 6.61
C ALA A 130 -10.97 -0.32 7.47
N ARG A 131 -11.31 -0.99 8.58
CA ARG A 131 -12.34 -0.50 9.51
C ARG A 131 -11.94 0.80 10.21
N ASN A 132 -10.69 0.88 10.69
CA ASN A 132 -10.20 2.10 11.33
C ASN A 132 -10.09 3.28 10.36
N ILE A 133 -9.75 3.02 9.10
CA ILE A 133 -9.69 4.02 8.03
C ILE A 133 -11.06 4.68 7.82
N ILE A 134 -12.14 3.90 7.83
CA ILE A 134 -13.51 4.44 7.69
C ILE A 134 -13.82 5.39 8.85
N PHE A 135 -13.53 5.01 10.09
CA PHE A 135 -13.83 5.83 11.27
C PHE A 135 -12.98 7.10 11.35
N SER A 136 -11.76 7.07 10.83
CA SER A 136 -10.82 8.19 10.91
C SER A 136 -10.89 9.15 9.71
N ASN A 137 -11.76 8.88 8.72
CA ASN A 137 -11.77 9.60 7.44
C ASN A 137 -10.39 9.61 6.73
N SER A 138 -9.58 8.60 6.99
CA SER A 138 -8.29 8.40 6.36
C SER A 138 -8.43 7.74 4.99
N ILE A 139 -7.33 7.60 4.26
CA ILE A 139 -7.25 6.89 2.99
C ILE A 139 -6.28 5.72 3.17
N LEU A 140 -6.65 4.53 2.69
CA LEU A 140 -5.79 3.34 2.73
C LEU A 140 -5.39 2.92 1.32
N ILE A 141 -4.10 2.71 1.12
CA ILE A 141 -3.55 2.02 -0.04
C ILE A 141 -2.83 0.79 0.47
N ILE A 142 -3.22 -0.37 -0.02
CA ILE A 142 -2.58 -1.66 0.26
C ILE A 142 -1.90 -2.11 -1.02
N SER A 143 -0.59 -2.30 -1.02
CA SER A 143 0.13 -2.79 -2.19
C SER A 143 0.28 -4.31 -2.16
N ALA A 144 0.28 -4.93 -3.33
CA ALA A 144 0.44 -6.36 -3.50
C ALA A 144 1.21 -6.67 -4.79
N LEU A 145 2.33 -7.40 -4.68
CA LEU A 145 2.95 -8.04 -5.83
C LEU A 145 2.01 -9.13 -6.31
N GLY A 146 1.52 -9.01 -7.54
CA GLY A 146 0.58 -9.94 -8.12
C GLY A 146 1.03 -10.43 -9.49
N THR A 147 0.37 -11.48 -9.95
CA THR A 147 0.48 -11.98 -11.31
C THR A 147 -0.90 -12.14 -11.90
N LYS A 148 -1.03 -11.85 -13.20
CA LYS A 148 -2.29 -12.07 -13.91
C LYS A 148 -2.47 -13.55 -14.21
N LYS A 149 -3.58 -14.12 -13.79
CA LYS A 149 -3.98 -15.48 -14.14
C LYS A 149 -5.38 -15.43 -14.73
N GLU A 150 -5.50 -15.82 -16.00
CA GLU A 150 -6.73 -15.68 -16.78
C GLU A 150 -7.23 -14.23 -16.79
N ASN A 151 -8.31 -13.94 -16.07
CA ASN A 151 -8.88 -12.60 -15.97
C ASN A 151 -8.70 -11.94 -14.60
N ASP A 152 -8.03 -12.61 -13.64
CA ASP A 152 -7.88 -12.12 -12.28
C ASP A 152 -6.41 -11.88 -11.90
N TRP A 153 -6.21 -10.93 -11.00
CA TRP A 153 -4.93 -10.70 -10.33
C TRP A 153 -4.88 -11.49 -9.03
N ILE A 154 -3.86 -12.34 -8.94
CA ILE A 154 -3.66 -13.23 -7.79
C ILE A 154 -2.32 -12.98 -7.12
N LEU A 155 -2.28 -13.22 -5.82
CA LEU A 155 -1.03 -13.26 -5.07
C LEU A 155 -0.25 -14.55 -5.41
N PRO A 156 1.10 -14.50 -5.42
CA PRO A 156 1.92 -15.68 -5.61
C PRO A 156 1.71 -16.71 -4.46
N ASN A 157 2.03 -17.97 -4.75
CA ASN A 157 2.01 -19.06 -3.77
C ASN A 157 0.64 -19.38 -3.17
N GLY A 158 -0.44 -19.16 -3.88
CA GLY A 158 -1.81 -19.48 -3.42
C GLY A 158 -2.30 -18.64 -2.24
N ARG A 159 -1.62 -17.55 -1.94
CA ARG A 159 -2.05 -16.57 -0.91
C ARG A 159 -3.36 -15.92 -1.34
N GLN A 160 -4.22 -15.64 -0.38
CA GLN A 160 -5.54 -15.05 -0.64
C GLN A 160 -5.78 -13.83 0.22
N ILE A 161 -6.50 -12.87 -0.33
CA ILE A 161 -7.00 -11.69 0.38
C ILE A 161 -8.52 -11.79 0.40
N LEU A 162 -9.11 -11.60 1.58
CA LEU A 162 -10.54 -11.38 1.68
C LEU A 162 -10.85 -9.96 1.23
N GLU A 163 -11.48 -9.86 0.09
CA GLU A 163 -11.85 -8.59 -0.48
C GLU A 163 -13.12 -8.05 0.20
N ASN A 164 -13.13 -6.76 0.41
CA ASN A 164 -14.28 -6.03 0.92
C ASN A 164 -14.97 -5.35 -0.26
N GLU A 165 -16.30 -5.35 -0.32
CA GLU A 165 -17.11 -4.69 -1.37
C GLU A 165 -16.74 -3.21 -1.56
N ASN A 166 -16.21 -2.57 -0.53
CA ASN A 166 -15.79 -1.16 -0.57
C ASN A 166 -14.32 -0.98 -0.99
N MET A 167 -13.59 -2.07 -1.26
CA MET A 167 -12.19 -2.02 -1.68
C MET A 167 -12.11 -1.95 -3.21
N LYS A 168 -11.49 -0.89 -3.72
CA LYS A 168 -11.22 -0.75 -5.15
C LYS A 168 -9.89 -1.41 -5.49
N LYS A 169 -9.87 -2.16 -6.59
CA LYS A 169 -8.67 -2.81 -7.10
C LYS A 169 -8.07 -2.01 -8.24
N PHE A 170 -6.80 -1.71 -8.13
CA PHE A 170 -6.00 -1.07 -9.16
C PHE A 170 -4.85 -1.97 -9.55
N VAL A 171 -4.45 -1.87 -10.80
CA VAL A 171 -3.29 -2.58 -11.33
C VAL A 171 -2.34 -1.58 -11.98
N ILE A 172 -1.06 -1.72 -11.67
CA ILE A 172 0.01 -1.05 -12.39
C ILE A 172 0.65 -2.06 -13.33
N SER A 173 0.47 -1.88 -14.64
CA SER A 173 1.15 -2.69 -15.64
C SER A 173 2.61 -2.26 -15.81
N GLU A 174 3.41 -3.10 -16.47
CA GLU A 174 4.82 -2.83 -16.79
C GLU A 174 5.04 -1.50 -17.55
N ARG A 175 4.04 -1.03 -18.28
CA ARG A 175 4.09 0.24 -19.04
C ARG A 175 3.60 1.44 -18.23
N SER A 176 3.60 1.37 -16.91
CA SER A 176 3.11 2.42 -16.01
C SER A 176 1.67 2.87 -16.28
N LYS A 177 0.85 1.96 -16.81
CA LYS A 177 -0.58 2.18 -17.01
C LYS A 177 -1.36 1.70 -15.79
N ILE A 178 -2.29 2.52 -15.32
CA ILE A 178 -3.20 2.20 -14.21
C ILE A 178 -4.54 1.76 -14.79
N SER A 179 -5.07 0.65 -14.32
CA SER A 179 -6.41 0.16 -14.62
C SER A 179 -7.16 -0.20 -13.34
N ILE A 180 -8.49 -0.15 -13.40
CA ILE A 180 -9.39 -0.65 -12.33
C ILE A 180 -9.84 -2.05 -12.73
N GLU A 181 -9.66 -2.99 -11.81
CA GLU A 181 -10.24 -4.34 -11.95
C GLU A 181 -11.65 -4.36 -11.31
N LYS A 182 -12.53 -5.14 -11.93
CA LYS A 182 -13.93 -5.29 -11.50
C LYS A 182 -14.08 -6.41 -10.49
#